data_ed50a886eede337a5af0ce4fde16d42c
#
_entry.id   ed50a886eede337a5af0ce4fde16d42c
#
_cell.length_a   1.000
_cell.length_b   1.000
_cell.length_c   1.000
_cell.angle_alpha   90.00
_cell.angle_beta   90.00
_cell.angle_gamma   90.00
#
_symmetry.space_group_name_H-M   'P 1'
#
loop_
_entity.id
_entity.type
_entity.pdbx_description
1 polymer ?
#
loop_
_entity_poly.entity_id
_entity_poly.type
_entity_poly.pdbx_seq_one_letter_code
_entity_poly.pdbx_strand_id
1 'polypeptide(L)'
;ISDRVAWNYGSMTPEDAVNDFVSYIDGVRQQLLDAGEDPSEHLLTVSMDGENWMFMSEFQHNDNGRPFVDEWFSRLESHPTIVTTTPGEFLETERDLPKIDTIGTGSWVDGTLSTWAGEAEESLGWQRLVEARKALVAFEEDNPNHSGLGAAWESLYIAEGSDWFWWYGLDQDSGYDENWDVLFKVHLSNIY
;
A
#
# COMPACT_ATOMS: atom_id res chain seq x y z
N ILE A 1 1.79 -0.80 -12.94
CA ILE A 1 1.08 -2.07 -13.13
C ILE A 1 -0.24 -2.10 -12.39
N SER A 2 -0.35 -1.41 -11.25
CA SER A 2 -1.59 -1.27 -10.47
C SER A 2 -2.76 -0.77 -11.31
N ASP A 3 -2.56 0.24 -12.14
CA ASP A 3 -3.59 0.76 -13.04
C ASP A 3 -4.10 -0.30 -14.03
N ARG A 4 -3.23 -1.19 -14.51
CA ARG A 4 -3.65 -2.30 -15.36
C ARG A 4 -4.55 -3.27 -14.62
N VAL A 5 -4.18 -3.63 -13.40
CA VAL A 5 -4.99 -4.50 -12.54
C VAL A 5 -6.34 -3.87 -12.24
N ALA A 6 -6.34 -2.61 -11.78
CA ALA A 6 -7.55 -1.92 -11.36
C ALA A 6 -8.51 -1.63 -12.54
N TRP A 7 -8.00 -1.18 -13.68
CA TRP A 7 -8.84 -0.61 -14.72
C TRP A 7 -8.95 -1.45 -15.99
N ASN A 8 -7.93 -2.25 -16.31
CA ASN A 8 -7.92 -2.99 -17.56
C ASN A 8 -8.34 -4.45 -17.39
N TYR A 9 -7.85 -5.11 -16.34
CA TYR A 9 -8.05 -6.54 -16.17
C TYR A 9 -9.49 -6.94 -15.85
N GLY A 10 -10.27 -6.04 -15.28
CA GLY A 10 -11.69 -6.26 -15.04
C GLY A 10 -12.51 -6.58 -16.30
N SER A 11 -12.05 -6.14 -17.48
CA SER A 11 -12.68 -6.42 -18.78
C SER A 11 -12.12 -7.65 -19.51
N MET A 12 -11.13 -8.32 -18.93
CA MET A 12 -10.42 -9.47 -19.52
C MET A 12 -10.83 -10.78 -18.86
N THR A 13 -10.55 -11.91 -19.50
CA THR A 13 -10.56 -13.19 -18.79
C THR A 13 -9.41 -13.26 -17.80
N PRO A 14 -9.49 -14.06 -16.72
CA PRO A 14 -8.36 -14.25 -15.80
C PRO A 14 -7.09 -14.69 -16.50
N GLU A 15 -7.19 -15.61 -17.46
CA GLU A 15 -6.09 -16.12 -18.25
C GLU A 15 -5.43 -15.00 -19.11
N ASP A 16 -6.24 -14.18 -19.80
CA ASP A 16 -5.72 -13.09 -20.61
C ASP A 16 -5.06 -12.01 -19.75
N ALA A 17 -5.65 -11.67 -18.60
CA ALA A 17 -5.10 -10.71 -17.65
C ALA A 17 -3.74 -11.19 -17.11
N VAL A 18 -3.62 -12.46 -16.74
CA VAL A 18 -2.37 -13.04 -16.26
C VAL A 18 -1.33 -13.13 -17.38
N ASN A 19 -1.74 -13.45 -18.60
CA ASN A 19 -0.84 -13.45 -19.75
C ASN A 19 -0.27 -12.05 -20.03
N ASP A 20 -1.10 -11.00 -19.97
CA ASP A 20 -0.62 -9.61 -20.10
C ASP A 20 0.36 -9.25 -18.97
N PHE A 21 0.03 -9.63 -17.73
CA PHE A 21 0.89 -9.37 -16.58
C PHE A 21 2.26 -10.04 -16.70
N VAL A 22 2.28 -11.34 -17.01
CA VAL A 22 3.53 -12.11 -17.19
C VAL A 22 4.35 -11.60 -18.36
N SER A 23 3.68 -11.26 -19.48
CA SER A 23 4.35 -10.66 -20.65
C SER A 23 5.03 -9.34 -20.31
N TYR A 24 4.45 -8.53 -19.41
CA TYR A 24 5.07 -7.30 -18.93
C TYR A 24 6.35 -7.59 -18.16
N ILE A 25 6.33 -8.58 -17.23
CA ILE A 25 7.52 -9.00 -16.48
C ILE A 25 8.60 -9.53 -17.41
N ASP A 26 8.24 -10.38 -18.37
CA ASP A 26 9.18 -10.90 -19.36
C ASP A 26 9.78 -9.78 -20.22
N GLY A 27 8.99 -8.76 -20.53
CA GLY A 27 9.47 -7.57 -21.23
C GLY A 27 10.50 -6.80 -20.42
N VAL A 28 10.30 -6.63 -19.12
CA VAL A 28 11.30 -6.01 -18.21
C VAL A 28 12.57 -6.86 -18.16
N ARG A 29 12.42 -8.18 -18.02
CA ARG A 29 13.57 -9.09 -18.05
C ARG A 29 14.36 -8.98 -19.34
N GLN A 30 13.69 -8.90 -20.50
CA GLN A 30 14.38 -8.75 -21.78
C GLN A 30 15.11 -7.41 -21.88
N GLN A 31 14.53 -6.32 -21.38
CA GLN A 31 15.20 -5.01 -21.36
C GLN A 31 16.50 -5.03 -20.53
N LEU A 32 16.50 -5.73 -19.38
CA LEU A 32 17.72 -5.92 -18.59
C LEU A 32 18.79 -6.68 -19.37
N LEU A 33 18.42 -7.79 -20.02
CA LEU A 33 19.36 -8.57 -20.84
C LEU A 33 19.92 -7.75 -22.02
N ASP A 34 19.08 -6.97 -22.68
CA ASP A 34 19.49 -6.10 -23.79
C ASP A 34 20.44 -4.99 -23.32
N ALA A 35 20.30 -4.55 -22.07
CA ALA A 35 21.21 -3.61 -21.42
C ALA A 35 22.51 -4.26 -20.94
N GLY A 36 22.65 -5.58 -21.01
CA GLY A 36 23.80 -6.34 -20.53
C GLY A 36 23.78 -6.59 -19.02
N GLU A 37 22.63 -6.39 -18.38
CA GLU A 37 22.42 -6.62 -16.95
C GLU A 37 22.01 -8.07 -16.68
N ASP A 38 22.33 -8.59 -15.50
CA ASP A 38 21.86 -9.90 -15.04
C ASP A 38 20.51 -9.75 -14.33
N PRO A 39 19.40 -10.28 -14.89
CA PRO A 39 18.09 -10.17 -14.24
C PRO A 39 18.05 -10.78 -12.83
N SER A 40 18.92 -11.73 -12.49
CA SER A 40 18.96 -12.33 -11.15
C SER A 40 19.44 -11.36 -10.06
N GLU A 41 20.09 -10.26 -10.43
CA GLU A 41 20.53 -9.21 -9.52
C GLU A 41 19.48 -8.11 -9.31
N HIS A 42 18.30 -8.22 -9.93
CA HIS A 42 17.27 -7.21 -9.89
C HIS A 42 16.00 -7.73 -9.21
N LEU A 43 15.37 -6.87 -8.41
CA LEU A 43 14.06 -7.11 -7.82
C LEU A 43 13.02 -6.27 -8.55
N LEU A 44 12.02 -6.91 -9.16
CA LEU A 44 10.84 -6.25 -9.66
C LEU A 44 9.77 -6.24 -8.56
N THR A 45 9.50 -5.06 -8.01
CA THR A 45 8.47 -4.90 -6.99
C THR A 45 7.11 -4.63 -7.63
N VAL A 46 6.11 -5.44 -7.27
CA VAL A 46 4.70 -5.18 -7.58
C VAL A 46 4.03 -4.73 -6.29
N SER A 47 3.56 -3.50 -6.27
CA SER A 47 2.86 -2.89 -5.14
C SER A 47 1.50 -2.41 -5.60
N MET A 48 0.46 -2.77 -4.88
CA MET A 48 -0.93 -2.42 -5.16
C MET A 48 -1.69 -2.22 -3.86
N ASP A 49 -2.70 -1.36 -3.91
CA ASP A 49 -3.68 -1.26 -2.84
C ASP A 49 -4.51 -2.54 -2.76
N GLY A 50 -4.87 -2.95 -1.55
CA GLY A 50 -5.57 -4.22 -1.33
C GLY A 50 -6.93 -4.30 -2.02
N GLU A 51 -7.65 -3.18 -2.13
CA GLU A 51 -8.94 -3.06 -2.78
C GLU A 51 -8.88 -3.18 -4.31
N ASN A 52 -7.73 -3.02 -4.95
CA ASN A 52 -7.61 -3.18 -6.40
C ASN A 52 -8.11 -4.55 -6.88
N TRP A 53 -8.06 -5.58 -6.04
CA TRP A 53 -8.63 -6.90 -6.33
C TRP A 53 -10.16 -6.87 -6.39
N MET A 54 -10.81 -5.95 -5.67
CA MET A 54 -12.27 -5.77 -5.65
C MET A 54 -12.78 -5.20 -6.98
N PHE A 55 -12.03 -4.30 -7.62
CA PHE A 55 -12.39 -3.77 -8.94
C PHE A 55 -12.52 -4.87 -9.98
N MET A 56 -11.70 -5.90 -9.88
CA MET A 56 -11.82 -7.08 -10.75
C MET A 56 -13.10 -7.87 -10.45
N SER A 57 -13.56 -7.90 -9.21
CA SER A 57 -14.77 -8.62 -8.84
C SER A 57 -16.05 -7.96 -9.32
N GLU A 58 -16.04 -6.64 -9.50
CA GLU A 58 -17.18 -5.86 -9.96
C GLU A 58 -17.47 -6.04 -11.46
N PHE A 59 -16.48 -6.48 -12.25
CA PHE A 59 -16.60 -6.59 -13.69
C PHE A 59 -17.07 -7.98 -14.13
N GLN A 60 -16.17 -8.81 -14.63
CA GLN A 60 -16.53 -10.10 -15.22
C GLN A 60 -16.23 -11.30 -14.34
N HIS A 61 -15.37 -11.12 -13.36
CA HIS A 61 -14.83 -12.21 -12.56
C HIS A 61 -15.40 -12.14 -11.16
N ASN A 62 -16.68 -12.49 -11.03
CA ASN A 62 -17.31 -12.63 -9.72
C ASN A 62 -16.40 -13.45 -8.78
N ASP A 63 -16.71 -13.50 -7.50
CA ASP A 63 -15.92 -14.17 -6.49
C ASP A 63 -14.67 -13.37 -6.05
N ASN A 64 -14.81 -12.05 -5.97
CA ASN A 64 -13.80 -11.13 -5.41
C ASN A 64 -12.42 -11.19 -6.10
N GLY A 65 -12.41 -11.35 -7.42
CA GLY A 65 -11.18 -11.45 -8.21
C GLY A 65 -10.40 -12.74 -8.01
N ARG A 66 -10.93 -13.70 -7.24
CA ARG A 66 -10.24 -14.95 -6.90
C ARG A 66 -9.74 -15.74 -8.10
N PRO A 67 -10.51 -15.91 -9.20
CA PRO A 67 -10.03 -16.65 -10.35
C PRO A 67 -8.77 -16.05 -10.98
N PHE A 68 -8.64 -14.71 -10.98
CA PHE A 68 -7.41 -14.05 -11.41
C PHE A 68 -6.25 -14.30 -10.44
N VAL A 69 -6.50 -14.16 -9.15
CA VAL A 69 -5.45 -14.33 -8.12
C VAL A 69 -4.93 -15.77 -8.13
N ASP A 70 -5.81 -16.76 -8.22
CA ASP A 70 -5.43 -18.18 -8.28
C ASP A 70 -4.60 -18.47 -9.55
N GLU A 71 -5.00 -17.99 -10.73
CA GLU A 71 -4.24 -18.16 -11.97
C GLU A 71 -2.91 -17.40 -11.91
N TRP A 72 -2.90 -16.19 -11.35
CA TRP A 72 -1.70 -15.37 -11.23
C TRP A 72 -0.62 -16.05 -10.39
N PHE A 73 -0.96 -16.50 -9.19
CA PHE A 73 0.01 -17.21 -8.33
C PHE A 73 0.45 -18.53 -8.96
N SER A 74 -0.46 -19.30 -9.53
CA SER A 74 -0.13 -20.57 -10.22
C SER A 74 0.86 -20.34 -11.36
N ARG A 75 0.65 -19.27 -12.13
CA ARG A 75 1.52 -18.93 -13.25
C ARG A 75 2.90 -18.44 -12.78
N LEU A 76 2.98 -17.63 -11.73
CA LEU A 76 4.24 -17.17 -11.17
C LEU A 76 5.06 -18.32 -10.59
N GLU A 77 4.42 -19.23 -9.84
CA GLU A 77 5.07 -20.41 -9.25
C GLU A 77 5.62 -21.37 -10.29
N SER A 78 4.92 -21.53 -11.40
CA SER A 78 5.33 -22.43 -12.50
C SER A 78 6.23 -21.79 -13.55
N HIS A 79 6.48 -20.50 -13.47
CA HIS A 79 7.23 -19.79 -14.50
C HIS A 79 8.72 -20.14 -14.45
N PRO A 80 9.36 -20.44 -15.61
CA PRO A 80 10.72 -20.96 -15.63
C PRO A 80 11.80 -19.93 -15.22
N THR A 81 11.49 -18.63 -15.26
CA THR A 81 12.47 -17.54 -15.03
C THR A 81 12.03 -16.52 -13.99
N ILE A 82 10.88 -16.71 -13.36
CA ILE A 82 10.41 -15.85 -12.28
C ILE A 82 10.58 -16.59 -10.96
N VAL A 83 11.15 -15.91 -9.97
CA VAL A 83 11.23 -16.37 -8.59
C VAL A 83 10.51 -15.34 -7.72
N THR A 84 9.45 -15.76 -7.04
CA THR A 84 8.75 -14.90 -6.09
C THR A 84 9.53 -14.82 -4.79
N THR A 85 9.69 -13.62 -4.25
CA THR A 85 10.39 -13.36 -3.00
C THR A 85 9.80 -12.12 -2.32
N THR A 86 10.20 -11.85 -1.10
CA THR A 86 9.91 -10.60 -0.43
C THR A 86 11.11 -9.63 -0.54
N PRO A 87 10.88 -8.31 -0.47
CA PRO A 87 12.01 -7.36 -0.40
C PRO A 87 12.99 -7.67 0.73
N GLY A 88 12.49 -8.14 1.89
CA GLY A 88 13.34 -8.55 3.02
C GLY A 88 14.26 -9.70 2.66
N GLU A 89 13.74 -10.79 2.13
CA GLU A 89 14.53 -11.96 1.72
C GLU A 89 15.54 -11.61 0.62
N PHE A 90 15.15 -10.76 -0.33
CA PHE A 90 16.07 -10.30 -1.37
C PHE A 90 17.23 -9.49 -0.78
N LEU A 91 16.97 -8.65 0.24
CA LEU A 91 18.00 -7.85 0.92
C LEU A 91 18.91 -8.65 1.86
N GLU A 92 18.47 -9.83 2.33
CA GLU A 92 19.31 -10.73 3.13
C GLU A 92 20.42 -11.41 2.32
N THR A 93 20.30 -11.42 1.00
CA THR A 93 21.38 -11.90 0.14
C THR A 93 22.51 -10.88 0.08
N GLU A 94 23.78 -11.33 0.12
CA GLU A 94 24.95 -10.46 0.00
C GLU A 94 24.97 -9.83 -1.39
N ARG A 95 24.56 -8.55 -1.48
CA ARG A 95 24.50 -7.78 -2.72
C ARG A 95 25.09 -6.40 -2.49
N ASP A 96 25.82 -5.91 -3.47
CA ASP A 96 26.29 -4.52 -3.49
C ASP A 96 25.21 -3.64 -4.15
N LEU A 97 24.21 -3.29 -3.36
CA LEU A 97 23.09 -2.48 -3.83
C LEU A 97 23.48 -1.00 -3.91
N PRO A 98 23.09 -0.29 -4.96
CA PRO A 98 23.30 1.15 -5.06
C PRO A 98 22.57 1.87 -3.92
N LYS A 99 23.25 2.87 -3.35
CA LYS A 99 22.70 3.69 -2.26
C LYS A 99 22.10 4.97 -2.81
N ILE A 100 20.91 5.29 -2.31
CA ILE A 100 20.24 6.56 -2.58
C ILE A 100 20.42 7.44 -1.34
N ASP A 101 21.16 8.53 -1.48
CA ASP A 101 21.45 9.44 -0.36
C ASP A 101 20.23 10.29 0.02
N THR A 102 19.36 10.61 -0.93
CA THR A 102 18.21 11.49 -0.73
C THR A 102 17.02 11.01 -1.52
N ILE A 103 15.88 10.89 -0.85
CA ILE A 103 14.59 10.61 -1.47
C ILE A 103 13.74 11.87 -1.38
N GLY A 104 13.21 12.35 -2.51
CA GLY A 104 12.27 13.47 -2.54
C GLY A 104 10.97 13.14 -1.79
N THR A 105 10.39 14.15 -1.15
CA THR A 105 9.06 14.02 -0.53
C THR A 105 8.00 13.98 -1.62
N GLY A 106 7.15 12.97 -1.58
CA GLY A 106 6.08 12.83 -2.57
C GLY A 106 5.31 11.53 -2.39
N SER A 107 4.30 11.35 -3.23
CA SER A 107 3.48 10.14 -3.30
C SER A 107 3.29 9.73 -4.76
N TRP A 108 2.52 8.67 -4.97
CA TRP A 108 2.11 8.24 -6.30
C TRP A 108 1.05 9.18 -6.94
N VAL A 109 0.34 9.99 -6.12
CA VAL A 109 -0.60 11.01 -6.60
C VAL A 109 0.19 12.28 -6.93
N ASP A 110 0.29 12.60 -8.21
CA ASP A 110 0.94 13.82 -8.75
C ASP A 110 2.36 14.09 -8.23
N GLY A 111 3.02 13.10 -7.64
CA GLY A 111 4.34 13.24 -7.04
C GLY A 111 4.38 14.14 -5.79
N THR A 112 3.23 14.41 -5.18
CA THR A 112 3.08 15.27 -3.98
C THR A 112 2.41 14.51 -2.84
N LEU A 113 2.32 15.13 -1.66
CA LEU A 113 1.54 14.62 -0.53
C LEU A 113 0.23 15.43 -0.33
N SER A 114 -0.17 16.23 -1.30
CA SER A 114 -1.29 17.19 -1.14
C SER A 114 -2.60 16.53 -0.75
N THR A 115 -2.87 15.33 -1.22
CA THR A 115 -4.08 14.55 -0.89
C THR A 115 -4.16 14.08 0.56
N TRP A 116 -3.03 14.07 1.27
CA TRP A 116 -3.00 13.64 2.69
C TRP A 116 -2.55 14.74 3.64
N ALA A 117 -1.96 15.82 3.13
CA ALA A 117 -1.40 16.88 3.95
C ALA A 117 -1.22 18.17 3.12
N GLY A 118 -2.10 19.11 3.26
CA GLY A 118 -2.05 20.39 2.52
C GLY A 118 -3.19 21.29 2.90
N GLU A 119 -4.37 20.75 3.13
CA GLU A 119 -5.55 21.48 3.51
C GLU A 119 -5.68 21.64 5.04
N ALA A 120 -6.57 22.54 5.45
CA ALA A 120 -6.72 22.87 6.87
C ALA A 120 -7.26 21.71 7.71
N GLU A 121 -8.15 20.91 7.13
CA GLU A 121 -8.79 19.77 7.79
C GLU A 121 -7.80 18.65 8.02
N GLU A 122 -7.05 18.24 7.00
CA GLU A 122 -5.96 17.28 7.09
C GLU A 122 -4.90 17.70 8.10
N SER A 123 -4.47 18.97 8.00
CA SER A 123 -3.47 19.53 8.94
C SER A 123 -3.95 19.48 10.39
N LEU A 124 -5.23 19.72 10.64
CA LEU A 124 -5.84 19.58 11.97
C LEU A 124 -5.84 18.11 12.42
N GLY A 125 -6.20 17.18 11.53
CA GLY A 125 -6.16 15.74 11.80
C GLY A 125 -4.77 15.28 12.23
N TRP A 126 -3.74 15.64 11.45
CA TRP A 126 -2.33 15.34 11.79
C TRP A 126 -1.91 15.96 13.12
N GLN A 127 -2.31 17.21 13.39
CA GLN A 127 -2.00 17.84 14.66
C GLN A 127 -2.59 17.05 15.85
N ARG A 128 -3.86 16.65 15.75
CA ARG A 128 -4.54 15.89 16.79
C ARG A 128 -3.90 14.51 17.02
N LEU A 129 -3.51 13.84 15.92
CA LEU A 129 -2.80 12.57 16.00
C LEU A 129 -1.45 12.70 16.72
N VAL A 130 -0.68 13.73 16.38
CA VAL A 130 0.60 14.02 17.03
C VAL A 130 0.43 14.34 18.52
N GLU A 131 -0.61 15.11 18.89
CA GLU A 131 -0.94 15.42 20.29
C GLU A 131 -1.28 14.13 21.07
N ALA A 132 -2.13 13.26 20.50
CA ALA A 132 -2.50 11.98 21.11
C ALA A 132 -1.29 11.06 21.28
N ARG A 133 -0.44 10.94 20.24
CA ARG A 133 0.80 10.14 20.33
C ARG A 133 1.73 10.63 21.43
N LYS A 134 1.94 11.95 21.55
CA LYS A 134 2.77 12.54 22.61
C LYS A 134 2.21 12.24 24.01
N ALA A 135 0.89 12.32 24.17
CA ALA A 135 0.23 12.00 25.41
C ALA A 135 0.40 10.52 25.79
N LEU A 136 0.22 9.61 24.81
CA LEU A 136 0.38 8.17 25.05
C LEU A 136 1.82 7.81 25.42
N VAL A 137 2.82 8.35 24.71
CA VAL A 137 4.24 8.11 25.02
C VAL A 137 4.58 8.57 26.42
N ALA A 138 4.16 9.78 26.80
CA ALA A 138 4.41 10.29 28.15
C ALA A 138 3.70 9.46 29.23
N PHE A 139 2.48 9.02 28.97
CA PHE A 139 1.76 8.15 29.90
C PHE A 139 2.45 6.79 30.07
N GLU A 140 2.93 6.17 28.98
CA GLU A 140 3.65 4.89 29.03
C GLU A 140 4.97 4.99 29.80
N GLU A 141 5.73 6.09 29.63
CA GLU A 141 6.96 6.34 30.40
C GLU A 141 6.70 6.33 31.91
N ASP A 142 5.59 6.95 32.36
CA ASP A 142 5.21 7.01 33.76
C ASP A 142 4.51 5.72 34.24
N ASN A 143 3.88 4.95 33.34
CA ASN A 143 3.03 3.80 33.66
C ASN A 143 3.32 2.57 32.79
N PRO A 144 4.54 2.05 32.70
CA PRO A 144 4.95 1.07 31.68
C PRO A 144 4.23 -0.29 31.76
N ASN A 145 3.56 -0.58 32.86
CA ASN A 145 2.82 -1.84 33.06
C ASN A 145 1.30 -1.64 33.10
N HIS A 146 0.80 -0.50 32.63
CA HIS A 146 -0.64 -0.25 32.63
C HIS A 146 -1.35 -1.16 31.62
N SER A 147 -2.41 -1.85 32.05
CA SER A 147 -3.10 -2.86 31.24
C SER A 147 -3.80 -2.33 29.98
N GLY A 148 -4.08 -1.03 29.94
CA GLY A 148 -4.70 -0.35 28.79
C GLY A 148 -3.74 0.04 27.67
N LEU A 149 -2.41 0.00 27.88
CA LEU A 149 -1.42 0.47 26.90
C LEU A 149 -1.57 -0.22 25.53
N GLY A 150 -1.76 -1.54 25.53
CA GLY A 150 -1.92 -2.28 24.27
C GLY A 150 -3.09 -1.78 23.42
N ALA A 151 -4.25 -1.55 24.03
CA ALA A 151 -5.43 -1.04 23.34
C ALA A 151 -5.27 0.42 22.89
N ALA A 152 -4.60 1.23 23.69
CA ALA A 152 -4.30 2.62 23.34
C ALA A 152 -3.33 2.71 22.16
N TRP A 153 -2.27 1.91 22.14
CA TRP A 153 -1.35 1.81 21.01
C TRP A 153 -2.04 1.29 19.73
N GLU A 154 -2.89 0.27 19.85
CA GLU A 154 -3.68 -0.23 18.72
C GLU A 154 -4.56 0.88 18.13
N SER A 155 -5.27 1.63 18.97
CA SER A 155 -6.09 2.76 18.54
C SER A 155 -5.27 3.86 17.86
N LEU A 156 -4.06 4.13 18.37
CA LEU A 156 -3.14 5.07 17.73
C LEU A 156 -2.70 4.57 16.34
N TYR A 157 -2.29 3.31 16.22
CA TYR A 157 -1.88 2.75 14.92
C TYR A 157 -3.02 2.74 13.89
N ILE A 158 -4.25 2.49 14.32
CA ILE A 158 -5.42 2.62 13.44
C ILE A 158 -5.59 4.08 13.00
N ALA A 159 -5.44 5.05 13.91
CA ALA A 159 -5.55 6.46 13.58
C ALA A 159 -4.38 6.98 12.72
N GLU A 160 -3.23 6.30 12.67
CA GLU A 160 -2.10 6.60 11.78
C GLU A 160 -2.35 6.14 10.33
N GLY A 161 -3.41 5.39 10.06
CA GLY A 161 -3.79 4.98 8.71
C GLY A 161 -4.00 6.17 7.78
N SER A 162 -3.56 6.04 6.53
CA SER A 162 -3.61 7.14 5.56
C SER A 162 -5.02 7.43 5.04
N ASP A 163 -5.94 6.47 5.12
CA ASP A 163 -7.30 6.61 4.59
C ASP A 163 -8.11 7.73 5.24
N TRP A 164 -7.87 8.01 6.53
CA TRP A 164 -8.51 9.15 7.18
C TRP A 164 -8.20 10.46 6.46
N PHE A 165 -6.94 10.68 6.10
CA PHE A 165 -6.44 11.88 5.46
C PHE A 165 -6.78 11.92 3.97
N TRP A 166 -6.97 10.79 3.32
CA TRP A 166 -7.47 10.68 1.96
C TRP A 166 -8.90 11.25 1.82
N TRP A 167 -9.74 11.06 2.84
CA TRP A 167 -11.14 11.50 2.84
C TRP A 167 -11.36 12.87 3.50
N TYR A 168 -10.32 13.46 4.10
CA TYR A 168 -10.37 14.85 4.55
C TYR A 168 -10.06 15.80 3.39
N GLY A 169 -10.53 17.06 3.51
CA GLY A 169 -10.28 18.08 2.50
C GLY A 169 -11.34 18.16 1.42
N LEU A 170 -11.00 18.74 0.27
CA LEU A 170 -11.94 19.05 -0.81
C LEU A 170 -11.65 18.27 -2.10
N ASP A 171 -10.55 17.56 -2.16
CA ASP A 171 -10.11 16.85 -3.36
C ASP A 171 -10.70 15.44 -3.48
N GLN A 172 -11.21 14.88 -2.40
CA GLN A 172 -11.87 13.57 -2.35
C GLN A 172 -13.24 13.67 -1.68
N ASP A 173 -14.16 12.80 -2.05
CA ASP A 173 -15.50 12.69 -1.46
C ASP A 173 -15.90 11.21 -1.38
N SER A 174 -16.00 10.69 -0.16
CA SER A 174 -16.43 9.31 0.09
C SER A 174 -17.94 9.13 0.00
N GLY A 175 -18.71 10.22 0.00
CA GLY A 175 -20.16 10.21 0.25
C GLY A 175 -20.54 9.91 1.71
N TYR A 176 -19.54 9.70 2.59
CA TYR A 176 -19.70 9.36 4.02
C TYR A 176 -18.70 10.07 4.91
N ASP A 177 -18.26 11.27 4.56
CA ASP A 177 -17.16 12.00 5.21
C ASP A 177 -17.40 12.26 6.70
N GLU A 178 -18.67 12.52 7.09
CA GLU A 178 -19.03 12.64 8.52
C GLU A 178 -18.73 11.34 9.30
N ASN A 179 -18.90 10.17 8.68
CA ASN A 179 -18.62 8.89 9.34
C ASN A 179 -17.11 8.68 9.51
N TRP A 180 -16.30 9.06 8.52
CA TRP A 180 -14.84 9.01 8.61
C TRP A 180 -14.35 9.89 9.75
N ASP A 181 -14.83 11.12 9.84
CA ASP A 181 -14.48 12.06 10.91
C ASP A 181 -14.86 11.53 12.31
N VAL A 182 -16.06 10.96 12.43
CA VAL A 182 -16.51 10.35 13.71
C VAL A 182 -15.63 9.18 14.10
N LEU A 183 -15.32 8.27 13.17
CA LEU A 183 -14.49 7.09 13.45
C LEU A 183 -13.05 7.48 13.81
N PHE A 184 -12.45 8.40 13.10
CA PHE A 184 -11.13 8.92 13.43
C PHE A 184 -11.09 9.50 14.86
N LYS A 185 -12.08 10.33 15.22
CA LYS A 185 -12.22 10.89 16.58
C LYS A 185 -12.43 9.82 17.66
N VAL A 186 -13.14 8.74 17.34
CA VAL A 186 -13.30 7.59 18.27
C VAL A 186 -11.95 6.96 18.53
N HIS A 187 -11.15 6.68 17.50
CA HIS A 187 -9.81 6.12 17.70
C HIS A 187 -8.90 7.06 18.48
N LEU A 188 -8.90 8.36 18.19
CA LEU A 188 -8.17 9.34 19.00
C LEU A 188 -8.61 9.35 20.45
N SER A 189 -9.92 9.25 20.71
CA SER A 189 -10.46 9.25 22.08
C SER A 189 -10.10 7.99 22.87
N ASN A 190 -9.96 6.87 22.20
CA ASN A 190 -9.59 5.58 22.82
C ASN A 190 -8.12 5.54 23.28
N ILE A 191 -7.31 6.51 22.89
CA ILE A 191 -5.90 6.62 23.29
C ILE A 191 -5.80 7.16 24.73
N TYR A 192 -6.76 7.98 25.16
CA TYR A 192 -6.81 8.60 26.49
C TYR A 192 -7.59 7.77 27.53
#